data_61b3c76cd91bf3a4c04a8327a2720581
#
_entry.id   61b3c76cd91bf3a4c04a8327a2720581
#
_cell.length_a   1.000
_cell.length_b   1.000
_cell.length_c   1.000
_cell.angle_alpha   90.00
_cell.angle_beta   90.00
_cell.angle_gamma   90.00
#
_symmetry.space_group_name_H-M   'P 1'
#
loop_
_entity.id
_entity.type
_entity.pdbx_description
1 polymer ?
#
loop_
_entity_poly.entity_id
_entity_poly.type
_entity_poly.pdbx_seq_one_letter_code
_entity_poly.pdbx_strand_id
1 'polypeptide(L)'
;MPRSPRPSDLTWSPFEGRVALVAPASSIAEEVFEATLRQLEVLGIDYHLGEHAEARYRYLAGTLEQRLEDFHRAFELPDVGAVWCLRGGYGCAQLVPGLDWARLRAASPRPLIGFSDISILLSAFHRHGLPAIHGPVASALGLQPLSAPSEQRERLASLASVSRLLAGEDDHLPCAHLGGPKKTVEGELIGGNLTALASTAGTIAALHAPAGAILVLEDVGEPYYRLERSLWQLLNSIDAASLGAVVLGTFNDCPRKNVAHSLEEIFVEYLKPLGVPLYHGLPSGHGAQNRAWPYGKVGRLGVKGLEW
;
A
#
# COMPACT_ATOMS: atom_id res chain seq x y z
N MET A 1 -16.24 -22.40 21.78
CA MET A 1 -16.00 -21.46 20.67
C MET A 1 -14.51 -21.49 20.35
N PRO A 2 -14.09 -21.59 19.08
CA PRO A 2 -12.68 -21.50 18.75
C PRO A 2 -12.14 -20.13 19.19
N ARG A 3 -10.97 -20.11 19.77
CA ARG A 3 -10.26 -18.92 20.23
C ARG A 3 -9.99 -17.99 19.03
N SER A 4 -10.21 -16.69 19.19
CA SER A 4 -9.81 -15.73 18.17
C SER A 4 -8.29 -15.81 17.94
N PRO A 5 -7.83 -15.86 16.69
CA PRO A 5 -6.41 -15.92 16.36
C PRO A 5 -5.70 -14.67 16.90
N ARG A 6 -4.48 -14.83 17.37
CA ARG A 6 -3.64 -13.76 17.90
C ARG A 6 -2.48 -13.50 16.95
N PRO A 7 -1.82 -12.34 17.02
CA PRO A 7 -0.58 -12.10 16.27
C PRO A 7 0.48 -13.19 16.48
N SER A 8 0.60 -13.73 17.71
CA SER A 8 1.47 -14.88 18.01
C SER A 8 1.14 -16.18 17.25
N ASP A 9 -0.05 -16.27 16.65
CA ASP A 9 -0.46 -17.43 15.86
C ASP A 9 -0.01 -17.28 14.37
N LEU A 10 0.65 -16.15 14.01
CA LEU A 10 1.26 -15.94 12.71
C LEU A 10 2.50 -16.83 12.58
N THR A 11 2.54 -17.62 11.52
CA THR A 11 3.80 -18.17 11.01
C THR A 11 4.48 -17.08 10.22
N TRP A 12 5.52 -16.53 10.77
CA TRP A 12 6.30 -15.48 10.16
C TRP A 12 7.56 -16.12 9.57
N SER A 13 7.75 -16.06 8.27
CA SER A 13 9.00 -16.51 7.67
C SER A 13 10.12 -15.55 8.10
N PRO A 14 11.30 -16.04 8.48
CA PRO A 14 12.39 -15.16 8.86
C PRO A 14 12.76 -14.26 7.68
N PHE A 15 12.81 -12.93 7.94
CA PHE A 15 13.45 -12.01 7.02
C PHE A 15 14.95 -12.32 6.98
N GLU A 16 15.57 -12.18 5.82
CA GLU A 16 17.01 -12.03 5.80
C GLU A 16 17.36 -10.63 6.32
N GLY A 17 17.99 -10.58 7.50
CA GLY A 17 18.33 -9.32 8.17
C GLY A 17 17.22 -8.74 9.03
N ARG A 18 17.43 -7.50 9.47
CA ARG A 18 16.49 -6.71 10.28
C ARG A 18 15.50 -5.96 9.41
N VAL A 19 14.43 -5.50 10.02
CA VAL A 19 13.49 -4.56 9.41
C VAL A 19 13.79 -3.14 9.93
N ALA A 20 13.93 -2.15 9.06
CA ALA A 20 13.96 -0.76 9.49
C ALA A 20 12.53 -0.21 9.55
N LEU A 21 12.16 0.36 10.71
CA LEU A 21 10.86 0.99 10.94
C LEU A 21 11.00 2.50 10.79
N VAL A 22 10.21 3.09 9.89
CA VAL A 22 10.19 4.53 9.61
C VAL A 22 8.79 5.10 9.64
N ALA A 23 8.66 6.36 10.03
CA ALA A 23 7.39 7.08 10.05
C ALA A 23 7.40 8.25 9.03
N PRO A 24 7.26 7.99 7.72
CA PRO A 24 7.41 9.04 6.70
C PRO A 24 6.19 9.98 6.59
N ALA A 25 5.08 9.65 7.23
CA ALA A 25 3.78 10.31 7.11
C ALA A 25 3.28 10.87 8.46
N SER A 26 2.07 10.47 8.89
CA SER A 26 1.49 10.94 10.14
C SER A 26 2.10 10.28 11.37
N SER A 27 2.05 11.01 12.51
CA SER A 27 2.42 10.45 13.82
C SER A 27 1.50 9.29 14.20
N ILE A 28 2.01 8.35 14.97
CA ILE A 28 1.28 7.20 15.51
C ILE A 28 0.86 7.46 16.96
N ALA A 29 -0.26 6.89 17.40
CA ALA A 29 -0.66 6.93 18.79
C ALA A 29 0.30 6.09 19.62
N GLU A 30 0.68 6.58 20.80
CA GLU A 30 1.70 5.98 21.66
C GLU A 30 1.37 4.52 22.01
N GLU A 31 0.11 4.25 22.38
CA GLU A 31 -0.34 2.90 22.74
C GLU A 31 -0.24 1.91 21.59
N VAL A 32 -0.51 2.38 20.34
CA VAL A 32 -0.38 1.55 19.14
C VAL A 32 1.09 1.34 18.81
N PHE A 33 1.92 2.37 18.95
CA PHE A 33 3.35 2.30 18.71
C PHE A 33 4.02 1.27 19.65
N GLU A 34 3.86 1.41 20.95
CA GLU A 34 4.38 0.45 21.93
C GLU A 34 3.85 -0.97 21.71
N ALA A 35 2.54 -1.11 21.40
CA ALA A 35 1.97 -2.41 21.10
C ALA A 35 2.58 -3.02 19.82
N THR A 36 2.91 -2.20 18.83
CA THR A 36 3.60 -2.65 17.60
C THR A 36 4.98 -3.21 17.92
N LEU A 37 5.79 -2.49 18.68
CA LEU A 37 7.13 -2.94 19.06
C LEU A 37 7.07 -4.24 19.88
N ARG A 38 6.18 -4.32 20.88
CA ARG A 38 5.96 -5.56 21.63
C ARG A 38 5.56 -6.73 20.76
N GLN A 39 4.75 -6.52 19.70
CA GLN A 39 4.38 -7.60 18.80
C GLN A 39 5.54 -8.05 17.89
N LEU A 40 6.39 -7.15 17.44
CA LEU A 40 7.60 -7.49 16.70
C LEU A 40 8.53 -8.38 17.54
N GLU A 41 8.74 -8.02 18.81
CA GLU A 41 9.51 -8.82 19.77
C GLU A 41 8.90 -10.22 19.97
N VAL A 42 7.57 -10.32 20.16
CA VAL A 42 6.85 -11.59 20.29
C VAL A 42 6.99 -12.46 19.04
N LEU A 43 7.05 -11.85 17.87
CA LEU A 43 7.23 -12.54 16.58
C LEU A 43 8.71 -12.88 16.29
N GLY A 44 9.65 -12.42 17.12
CA GLY A 44 11.08 -12.60 16.90
C GLY A 44 11.61 -11.82 15.71
N ILE A 45 10.98 -10.70 15.36
CA ILE A 45 11.40 -9.83 14.27
C ILE A 45 12.34 -8.78 14.83
N ASP A 46 13.62 -8.88 14.50
CA ASP A 46 14.60 -7.85 14.84
C ASP A 46 14.36 -6.59 13.98
N TYR A 47 14.49 -5.43 14.62
CA TYR A 47 14.26 -4.17 13.92
C TYR A 47 15.26 -3.07 14.31
N HIS A 48 15.43 -2.13 13.39
CA HIS A 48 15.98 -0.80 13.66
C HIS A 48 14.84 0.20 13.67
N LEU A 49 14.78 1.03 14.68
CA LEU A 49 13.81 2.11 14.78
C LEU A 49 14.44 3.42 14.29
N GLY A 50 13.75 4.16 13.42
CA GLY A 50 14.13 5.51 13.05
C GLY A 50 14.25 6.40 14.28
N GLU A 51 15.25 7.26 14.31
CA GLU A 51 15.56 8.11 15.48
C GLU A 51 14.40 9.05 15.83
N HIS A 52 13.62 9.45 14.81
CA HIS A 52 12.50 10.37 14.95
C HIS A 52 11.13 9.67 14.79
N ALA A 53 11.07 8.33 14.84
CA ALA A 53 9.84 7.58 14.58
C ALA A 53 8.68 7.91 15.53
N GLU A 54 8.99 8.40 16.74
CA GLU A 54 8.03 8.87 17.76
C GLU A 54 7.78 10.38 17.72
N ALA A 55 8.52 11.11 16.87
CA ALA A 55 8.43 12.56 16.82
C ALA A 55 7.02 13.00 16.40
N ARG A 56 6.63 14.19 16.87
CA ARG A 56 5.33 14.79 16.57
C ARG A 56 5.50 16.25 16.16
N TYR A 57 5.03 16.54 14.97
CA TYR A 57 4.94 17.90 14.46
C TYR A 57 3.58 18.12 13.80
N ARG A 58 2.65 18.77 14.48
CA ARG A 58 1.23 18.84 14.09
C ARG A 58 0.64 17.43 14.02
N TYR A 59 0.25 16.97 12.84
CA TYR A 59 -0.26 15.62 12.55
C TYR A 59 0.80 14.69 11.95
N LEU A 60 2.04 15.20 11.72
CA LEU A 60 3.16 14.48 11.10
C LEU A 60 4.06 13.82 12.16
N ALA A 61 4.77 12.80 11.74
CA ALA A 61 5.80 12.12 12.55
C ALA A 61 7.14 12.87 12.47
N GLY A 62 7.15 14.11 12.99
CA GLY A 62 8.32 14.99 12.96
C GLY A 62 8.34 16.00 11.80
N THR A 63 9.38 16.80 11.75
CA THR A 63 9.62 17.77 10.67
C THR A 63 9.93 17.07 9.35
N LEU A 64 9.98 17.83 8.25
CA LEU A 64 10.39 17.27 6.96
C LEU A 64 11.79 16.70 7.01
N GLU A 65 12.72 17.43 7.61
CA GLU A 65 14.14 17.06 7.75
C GLU A 65 14.28 15.77 8.56
N GLN A 66 13.61 15.65 9.70
CA GLN A 66 13.63 14.47 10.55
C GLN A 66 13.11 13.22 9.80
N ARG A 67 11.99 13.35 9.09
CA ARG A 67 11.44 12.24 8.32
C ARG A 67 12.34 11.84 7.14
N LEU A 68 12.97 12.79 6.46
CA LEU A 68 13.94 12.52 5.39
C LEU A 68 15.20 11.84 5.92
N GLU A 69 15.71 12.30 7.06
CA GLU A 69 16.91 11.73 7.69
C GLU A 69 16.69 10.26 8.06
N ASP A 70 15.62 9.96 8.80
CA ASP A 70 15.26 8.58 9.15
C ASP A 70 15.06 7.71 7.92
N PHE A 71 14.40 8.26 6.90
CA PHE A 71 14.12 7.53 5.67
C PHE A 71 15.40 7.14 4.94
N HIS A 72 16.33 8.08 4.70
CA HIS A 72 17.59 7.78 4.04
C HIS A 72 18.44 6.82 4.86
N ARG A 73 18.56 7.06 6.17
CA ARG A 73 19.35 6.23 7.08
C ARG A 73 18.86 4.77 7.09
N ALA A 74 17.55 4.54 7.07
CA ALA A 74 16.97 3.19 7.03
C ALA A 74 17.45 2.36 5.84
N PHE A 75 17.65 2.98 4.68
CA PHE A 75 18.15 2.30 3.49
C PHE A 75 19.69 2.10 3.50
N GLU A 76 20.42 2.82 4.31
CA GLU A 76 21.89 2.73 4.39
C GLU A 76 22.37 1.72 5.42
N LEU A 77 21.53 1.27 6.33
CA LEU A 77 21.89 0.28 7.34
C LEU A 77 22.27 -1.05 6.68
N PRO A 78 23.45 -1.62 6.97
CA PRO A 78 23.98 -2.75 6.18
C PRO A 78 23.21 -4.07 6.41
N ASP A 79 22.58 -4.23 7.58
CA ASP A 79 21.90 -5.45 8.04
C ASP A 79 20.37 -5.39 7.89
N VAL A 80 19.84 -4.40 7.18
CA VAL A 80 18.40 -4.24 6.93
C VAL A 80 18.00 -4.96 5.65
N GLY A 81 17.00 -5.85 5.74
CA GLY A 81 16.42 -6.57 4.61
C GLY A 81 15.22 -5.86 3.98
N ALA A 82 14.49 -5.03 4.75
CA ALA A 82 13.34 -4.28 4.28
C ALA A 82 13.13 -3.00 5.11
N VAL A 83 12.53 -1.98 4.50
CA VAL A 83 12.09 -0.75 5.19
C VAL A 83 10.57 -0.77 5.30
N TRP A 84 10.05 -0.86 6.51
CA TRP A 84 8.62 -0.99 6.78
C TRP A 84 8.07 0.30 7.39
N CYS A 85 7.12 0.93 6.70
CA CYS A 85 6.48 2.13 7.20
C CYS A 85 5.59 1.82 8.40
N LEU A 86 5.71 2.62 9.46
CA LEU A 86 4.91 2.49 10.67
C LEU A 86 3.45 2.85 10.41
N ARG A 87 3.20 3.92 9.65
CA ARG A 87 1.86 4.42 9.37
C ARG A 87 1.81 5.25 8.09
N GLY A 88 0.66 5.23 7.41
CA GLY A 88 0.28 6.21 6.40
C GLY A 88 -0.35 7.49 7.00
N GLY A 89 -1.39 7.99 6.40
CA GLY A 89 -2.14 9.17 6.83
C GLY A 89 -1.90 10.36 5.92
N TYR A 90 -0.87 11.17 6.16
CA TYR A 90 -0.53 12.33 5.34
C TYR A 90 0.95 12.69 5.47
N GLY A 91 1.57 13.16 4.38
CA GLY A 91 2.90 13.77 4.41
C GLY A 91 3.93 13.19 3.45
N CYS A 92 3.66 12.03 2.83
CA CYS A 92 4.60 11.38 1.90
C CYS A 92 4.91 12.23 0.67
N ALA A 93 3.94 12.94 0.12
CA ALA A 93 4.16 13.84 -1.02
C ALA A 93 5.22 14.91 -0.75
N GLN A 94 5.33 15.35 0.49
CA GLN A 94 6.32 16.35 0.90
C GLN A 94 7.76 15.82 0.91
N LEU A 95 7.94 14.50 1.09
CA LEU A 95 9.26 13.88 1.10
C LEU A 95 9.84 13.75 -0.31
N VAL A 96 9.00 13.47 -1.30
CA VAL A 96 9.46 13.12 -2.67
C VAL A 96 10.46 14.14 -3.25
N PRO A 97 10.26 15.47 -3.13
CA PRO A 97 11.23 16.45 -3.62
C PRO A 97 12.58 16.45 -2.89
N GLY A 98 12.60 15.98 -1.64
CA GLY A 98 13.79 15.94 -0.78
C GLY A 98 14.53 14.60 -0.78
N LEU A 99 14.01 13.58 -1.46
CA LEU A 99 14.66 12.26 -1.53
C LEU A 99 15.87 12.30 -2.45
N ASP A 100 17.02 11.87 -1.92
CA ASP A 100 18.23 11.64 -2.69
C ASP A 100 18.19 10.26 -3.36
N TRP A 101 17.70 10.25 -4.58
CA TRP A 101 17.53 9.02 -5.37
C TRP A 101 18.87 8.35 -5.74
N ALA A 102 19.98 9.11 -5.84
CA ALA A 102 21.30 8.54 -6.08
C ALA A 102 21.77 7.76 -4.86
N ARG A 103 21.59 8.33 -3.68
CA ARG A 103 21.88 7.72 -2.38
C ARG A 103 21.05 6.46 -2.13
N LEU A 104 19.74 6.51 -2.40
CA LEU A 104 18.85 5.36 -2.26
C LEU A 104 19.21 4.23 -3.23
N ARG A 105 19.60 4.53 -4.47
CA ARG A 105 20.07 3.52 -5.43
C ARG A 105 21.43 2.93 -5.13
N ALA A 106 22.30 3.69 -4.46
CA ALA A 106 23.62 3.21 -4.05
C ALA A 106 23.54 2.23 -2.87
N ALA A 107 22.48 2.29 -2.07
CA ALA A 107 22.18 1.32 -1.04
C ALA A 107 21.80 -0.04 -1.67
N SER A 108 21.97 -1.13 -0.93
CA SER A 108 21.47 -2.44 -1.37
C SER A 108 19.96 -2.38 -1.66
N PRO A 109 19.47 -3.03 -2.72
CA PRO A 109 18.05 -2.98 -3.05
C PRO A 109 17.22 -3.64 -1.95
N ARG A 110 16.47 -2.82 -1.20
CA ARG A 110 15.57 -3.23 -0.13
C ARG A 110 14.17 -2.71 -0.43
N PRO A 111 13.11 -3.53 -0.30
CA PRO A 111 11.76 -3.06 -0.56
C PRO A 111 11.31 -2.07 0.51
N LEU A 112 10.65 -0.99 0.03
CA LEU A 112 9.81 -0.14 0.87
C LEU A 112 8.43 -0.78 1.00
N ILE A 113 7.93 -0.93 2.23
CA ILE A 113 6.66 -1.60 2.52
C ILE A 113 5.67 -0.62 3.14
N GLY A 114 4.47 -0.56 2.58
CA GLY A 114 3.37 0.24 3.12
C GLY A 114 2.20 0.39 2.18
N PHE A 115 1.20 1.15 2.57
CA PHE A 115 0.00 1.47 1.79
C PHE A 115 -0.61 2.81 2.23
N SER A 116 -1.80 3.16 1.77
CA SER A 116 -2.43 4.44 2.08
C SER A 116 -1.60 5.61 1.52
N ASP A 117 -1.28 6.64 2.29
CA ASP A 117 -0.42 7.76 1.88
C ASP A 117 0.97 7.30 1.38
N ILE A 118 1.46 6.12 1.85
CA ILE A 118 2.71 5.53 1.38
C ILE A 118 2.66 5.17 -0.11
N SER A 119 1.49 4.98 -0.71
CA SER A 119 1.32 4.74 -2.16
C SER A 119 2.06 5.76 -3.02
N ILE A 120 2.18 6.99 -2.53
CA ILE A 120 2.94 8.07 -3.18
C ILE A 120 4.44 7.72 -3.24
N LEU A 121 5.00 7.23 -2.14
CA LEU A 121 6.41 6.81 -2.08
C LEU A 121 6.64 5.53 -2.89
N LEU A 122 5.70 4.57 -2.88
CA LEU A 122 5.79 3.35 -3.70
C LEU A 122 5.86 3.70 -5.18
N SER A 123 5.03 4.64 -5.64
CA SER A 123 5.06 5.15 -7.02
C SER A 123 6.37 5.85 -7.36
N ALA A 124 6.91 6.66 -6.43
CA ALA A 124 8.19 7.33 -6.61
C ALA A 124 9.34 6.31 -6.66
N PHE A 125 9.32 5.28 -5.82
CA PHE A 125 10.29 4.17 -5.84
C PHE A 125 10.27 3.43 -7.17
N HIS A 126 9.09 3.06 -7.64
CA HIS A 126 8.91 2.41 -8.93
C HIS A 126 9.48 3.25 -10.08
N ARG A 127 9.20 4.56 -10.14
CA ARG A 127 9.75 5.50 -11.13
C ARG A 127 11.28 5.49 -11.14
N HIS A 128 11.91 5.28 -9.99
CA HIS A 128 13.37 5.29 -9.84
C HIS A 128 14.02 3.89 -9.87
N GLY A 129 13.23 2.84 -10.21
CA GLY A 129 13.72 1.45 -10.32
C GLY A 129 14.06 0.80 -8.99
N LEU A 130 13.45 1.27 -7.88
CA LEU A 130 13.66 0.75 -6.54
C LEU A 130 12.51 -0.21 -6.15
N PRO A 131 12.80 -1.30 -5.42
CA PRO A 131 11.80 -2.28 -5.04
C PRO A 131 10.82 -1.70 -4.01
N ALA A 132 9.54 -2.06 -4.18
CA ALA A 132 8.48 -1.64 -3.28
C ALA A 132 7.40 -2.72 -3.15
N ILE A 133 6.71 -2.73 -2.01
CA ILE A 133 5.61 -3.64 -1.69
C ILE A 133 4.43 -2.83 -1.17
N HIS A 134 3.30 -2.92 -1.86
CA HIS A 134 2.04 -2.45 -1.30
C HIS A 134 1.51 -3.50 -0.32
N GLY A 135 1.26 -3.10 0.92
CA GLY A 135 0.78 -4.01 1.94
C GLY A 135 0.66 -3.34 3.31
N PRO A 136 0.22 -4.08 4.34
CA PRO A 136 0.00 -3.52 5.67
C PRO A 136 1.20 -2.76 6.20
N VAL A 137 0.96 -1.63 6.86
CA VAL A 137 1.96 -0.91 7.65
C VAL A 137 2.24 -1.65 8.96
N ALA A 138 3.41 -1.44 9.55
CA ALA A 138 3.84 -2.16 10.76
C ALA A 138 2.90 -1.95 11.94
N SER A 139 2.27 -0.76 12.08
CA SER A 139 1.32 -0.48 13.15
C SER A 139 0.06 -1.35 13.14
N ALA A 140 -0.22 -2.05 12.05
CA ALA A 140 -1.31 -3.04 12.03
C ALA A 140 -1.10 -4.18 13.04
N LEU A 141 0.14 -4.45 13.45
CA LEU A 141 0.49 -5.40 14.52
C LEU A 141 0.01 -4.92 15.90
N GLY A 142 0.10 -3.61 16.16
CA GLY A 142 -0.26 -2.99 17.44
C GLY A 142 -1.73 -2.63 17.60
N LEU A 143 -2.55 -2.77 16.57
CA LEU A 143 -3.98 -2.48 16.65
C LEU A 143 -4.71 -3.52 17.51
N GLN A 144 -5.71 -3.06 18.26
CA GLN A 144 -6.59 -3.95 19.02
C GLN A 144 -7.20 -5.03 18.13
N PRO A 145 -7.37 -6.27 18.64
CA PRO A 145 -8.01 -7.33 17.89
C PRO A 145 -9.40 -6.92 17.43
N LEU A 146 -9.76 -7.31 16.20
CA LEU A 146 -11.10 -7.11 15.66
C LEU A 146 -12.10 -8.00 16.40
N SER A 147 -13.30 -7.50 16.62
CA SER A 147 -14.36 -8.22 17.34
C SER A 147 -14.84 -9.47 16.58
N ALA A 148 -14.87 -9.41 15.26
CA ALA A 148 -15.24 -10.55 14.42
C ALA A 148 -14.01 -11.47 14.19
N PRO A 149 -14.06 -12.74 14.59
CA PRO A 149 -12.92 -13.67 14.43
C PRO A 149 -12.52 -13.89 12.98
N SER A 150 -13.44 -13.76 12.03
CA SER A 150 -13.15 -13.85 10.59
C SER A 150 -12.31 -12.68 10.11
N GLU A 151 -12.65 -11.45 10.50
CA GLU A 151 -11.90 -10.25 10.15
C GLU A 151 -10.53 -10.24 10.81
N GLN A 152 -10.43 -10.71 12.05
CA GLN A 152 -9.14 -10.86 12.70
C GLN A 152 -8.23 -11.86 11.97
N ARG A 153 -8.77 -12.98 11.48
CA ARG A 153 -8.00 -13.93 10.64
C ARG A 153 -7.53 -13.28 9.35
N GLU A 154 -8.38 -12.48 8.69
CA GLU A 154 -8.01 -11.77 7.47
C GLU A 154 -6.90 -10.74 7.71
N ARG A 155 -6.97 -9.99 8.82
CA ARG A 155 -5.89 -9.06 9.20
C ARG A 155 -4.56 -9.80 9.41
N LEU A 156 -4.56 -10.91 10.12
CA LEU A 156 -3.37 -11.70 10.36
C LEU A 156 -2.82 -12.30 9.06
N ALA A 157 -3.69 -12.80 8.20
CA ALA A 157 -3.29 -13.31 6.89
C ALA A 157 -2.72 -12.20 5.97
N SER A 158 -3.24 -10.97 6.12
CA SER A 158 -2.68 -9.80 5.41
C SER A 158 -1.28 -9.46 5.89
N LEU A 159 -1.05 -9.46 7.20
CA LEU A 159 0.30 -9.27 7.77
C LEU A 159 1.26 -10.40 7.33
N ALA A 160 0.82 -11.67 7.38
CA ALA A 160 1.63 -12.80 6.94
C ALA A 160 1.97 -12.74 5.43
N SER A 161 1.13 -12.10 4.60
CA SER A 161 1.42 -11.95 3.17
C SER A 161 2.66 -11.09 2.89
N VAL A 162 2.98 -10.12 3.77
CA VAL A 162 4.22 -9.34 3.68
C VAL A 162 5.44 -10.25 3.82
N SER A 163 5.42 -11.10 4.85
CA SER A 163 6.53 -12.05 5.11
C SER A 163 6.73 -13.04 3.95
N ARG A 164 5.65 -13.60 3.42
CA ARG A 164 5.72 -14.53 2.27
C ARG A 164 6.29 -13.83 1.03
N LEU A 165 5.82 -12.62 0.74
CA LEU A 165 6.32 -11.86 -0.41
C LEU A 165 7.82 -11.53 -0.28
N LEU A 166 8.29 -11.21 0.93
CA LEU A 166 9.72 -10.99 1.20
C LEU A 166 10.54 -12.28 1.08
N ALA A 167 9.95 -13.44 1.37
CA ALA A 167 10.55 -14.75 1.14
C ALA A 167 10.58 -15.15 -0.35
N GLY A 168 10.07 -14.30 -1.25
CA GLY A 168 10.03 -14.56 -2.68
C GLY A 168 8.96 -15.58 -3.09
N GLU A 169 7.96 -15.81 -2.24
CA GLU A 169 6.85 -16.69 -2.57
C GLU A 169 5.90 -15.97 -3.55
N ASP A 170 5.57 -16.63 -4.64
CA ASP A 170 4.51 -16.19 -5.55
C ASP A 170 3.16 -16.34 -4.84
N ASP A 171 2.25 -15.40 -5.08
CA ASP A 171 0.91 -15.42 -4.50
C ASP A 171 -0.15 -15.11 -5.57
N HIS A 172 -1.37 -15.43 -5.23
CA HIS A 172 -2.54 -15.21 -6.05
C HIS A 172 -3.61 -14.50 -5.22
N LEU A 173 -4.10 -13.38 -5.71
CA LEU A 173 -5.18 -12.63 -5.07
C LEU A 173 -6.46 -12.75 -5.88
N PRO A 174 -7.56 -13.24 -5.28
CA PRO A 174 -8.83 -13.36 -5.98
C PRO A 174 -9.38 -11.97 -6.32
N CYS A 175 -9.94 -11.84 -7.51
CA CYS A 175 -10.78 -10.72 -7.92
C CYS A 175 -11.75 -11.16 -9.00
N ALA A 176 -12.86 -10.45 -9.16
CA ALA A 176 -13.92 -10.77 -10.10
C ALA A 176 -13.94 -9.77 -11.27
N HIS A 177 -14.25 -10.26 -12.47
CA HIS A 177 -14.43 -9.40 -13.63
C HIS A 177 -15.67 -8.52 -13.45
N LEU A 178 -15.48 -7.20 -13.57
CA LEU A 178 -16.52 -6.19 -13.41
C LEU A 178 -17.02 -5.66 -14.76
N GLY A 179 -16.12 -5.48 -15.73
CA GLY A 179 -16.48 -4.90 -17.03
C GLY A 179 -15.31 -4.87 -18.02
N GLY A 180 -15.57 -4.35 -19.23
CA GLY A 180 -14.57 -4.31 -20.30
C GLY A 180 -14.29 -5.68 -20.93
N PRO A 181 -13.23 -5.81 -21.74
CA PRO A 181 -12.86 -7.04 -22.43
C PRO A 181 -12.47 -8.16 -21.45
N LYS A 182 -12.97 -9.39 -21.66
CA LYS A 182 -12.55 -10.58 -20.91
C LYS A 182 -11.28 -11.15 -21.55
N LYS A 183 -10.13 -10.57 -21.25
CA LYS A 183 -8.82 -11.05 -21.69
C LYS A 183 -7.85 -11.10 -20.53
N THR A 184 -6.86 -11.97 -20.60
CA THR A 184 -5.72 -11.95 -19.68
C THR A 184 -4.81 -10.78 -20.04
N VAL A 185 -4.30 -10.09 -19.05
CA VAL A 185 -3.37 -8.96 -19.17
C VAL A 185 -2.14 -9.23 -18.34
N GLU A 186 -0.98 -8.97 -18.89
CA GLU A 186 0.28 -8.91 -18.18
C GLU A 186 0.75 -7.46 -18.15
N GLY A 187 1.19 -6.97 -16.97
CA GLY A 187 1.62 -5.59 -16.82
C GLY A 187 2.16 -5.32 -15.42
N GLU A 188 2.89 -4.22 -15.29
CA GLU A 188 3.42 -3.79 -14.01
C GLU A 188 2.30 -3.42 -13.04
N LEU A 189 2.38 -3.90 -11.80
CA LEU A 189 1.39 -3.62 -10.75
C LEU A 189 1.67 -2.26 -10.14
N ILE A 190 0.75 -1.32 -10.28
CA ILE A 190 0.87 0.05 -9.77
C ILE A 190 -0.41 0.49 -9.08
N GLY A 191 -0.37 1.60 -8.36
CA GLY A 191 -1.57 2.22 -7.78
C GLY A 191 -1.55 2.32 -6.27
N GLY A 192 -2.64 2.00 -5.61
CA GLY A 192 -2.87 2.11 -4.17
C GLY A 192 -3.99 3.08 -3.82
N ASN A 193 -3.80 3.96 -2.83
CA ASN A 193 -4.86 4.85 -2.36
C ASN A 193 -5.22 5.92 -3.41
N LEU A 194 -6.46 5.89 -3.87
CA LEU A 194 -6.96 6.76 -4.94
C LEU A 194 -6.83 8.24 -4.59
N THR A 195 -7.30 8.63 -3.41
CA THR A 195 -7.28 10.04 -2.97
C THR A 195 -5.84 10.56 -2.81
N ALA A 196 -4.95 9.77 -2.22
CA ALA A 196 -3.55 10.13 -2.06
C ALA A 196 -2.86 10.33 -3.43
N LEU A 197 -3.03 9.37 -4.35
CA LEU A 197 -2.45 9.45 -5.70
C LEU A 197 -3.03 10.61 -6.52
N ALA A 198 -4.34 10.81 -6.49
CA ALA A 198 -4.99 11.93 -7.18
C ALA A 198 -4.51 13.28 -6.65
N SER A 199 -4.24 13.39 -5.34
CA SER A 199 -3.78 14.64 -4.72
C SER A 199 -2.41 15.12 -5.21
N THR A 200 -1.61 14.22 -5.77
CA THR A 200 -0.26 14.53 -6.30
C THR A 200 -0.25 14.83 -7.80
N ALA A 201 -1.40 14.80 -8.47
CA ALA A 201 -1.52 15.09 -9.89
C ALA A 201 -0.87 16.45 -10.26
N GLY A 202 -0.05 16.45 -11.30
CA GLY A 202 0.67 17.63 -11.77
C GLY A 202 1.91 18.00 -10.96
N THR A 203 2.30 17.19 -9.97
CA THR A 203 3.51 17.39 -9.18
C THR A 203 4.59 16.35 -9.51
N ILE A 204 5.80 16.57 -8.99
CA ILE A 204 6.91 15.58 -9.11
C ILE A 204 6.59 14.25 -8.41
N ALA A 205 5.63 14.25 -7.48
CA ALA A 205 5.17 13.06 -6.75
C ALA A 205 3.99 12.34 -7.44
N ALA A 206 3.57 12.78 -8.64
CA ALA A 206 2.45 12.20 -9.37
C ALA A 206 2.67 10.71 -9.67
N LEU A 207 1.60 9.96 -9.81
CA LEU A 207 1.64 8.53 -10.15
C LEU A 207 2.45 8.30 -11.43
N HIS A 208 3.41 7.38 -11.37
CA HIS A 208 4.08 6.84 -12.54
C HIS A 208 3.28 5.64 -13.08
N ALA A 209 2.72 5.79 -14.26
CA ALA A 209 1.89 4.76 -14.91
C ALA A 209 2.49 4.40 -16.28
N PRO A 210 3.34 3.38 -16.36
CA PRO A 210 3.88 2.91 -17.64
C PRO A 210 2.79 2.27 -18.51
N ALA A 211 3.00 2.28 -19.82
CA ALA A 211 2.08 1.66 -20.75
C ALA A 211 1.89 0.16 -20.45
N GLY A 212 0.66 -0.31 -20.52
CA GLY A 212 0.30 -1.70 -20.20
C GLY A 212 0.16 -2.00 -18.70
N ALA A 213 0.39 -1.04 -17.80
CA ALA A 213 0.31 -1.27 -16.36
C ALA A 213 -1.09 -1.71 -15.91
N ILE A 214 -1.13 -2.50 -14.84
CA ILE A 214 -2.34 -2.90 -14.12
C ILE A 214 -2.50 -1.94 -12.94
N LEU A 215 -3.50 -1.05 -13.01
CA LEU A 215 -3.76 -0.04 -11.99
C LEU A 215 -4.67 -0.61 -10.89
N VAL A 216 -4.15 -0.75 -9.69
CA VAL A 216 -4.90 -1.14 -8.48
C VAL A 216 -5.32 0.10 -7.70
N LEU A 217 -6.61 0.22 -7.35
CA LEU A 217 -7.15 1.36 -6.60
C LEU A 217 -7.94 0.90 -5.38
N GLU A 218 -7.71 1.55 -4.26
CA GLU A 218 -8.45 1.37 -3.00
C GLU A 218 -8.63 2.73 -2.31
N ASP A 219 -9.54 2.84 -1.34
CA ASP A 219 -9.66 4.06 -0.53
C ASP A 219 -10.42 3.80 0.79
N VAL A 220 -10.45 4.81 1.67
CA VAL A 220 -11.16 4.78 2.95
C VAL A 220 -11.77 6.12 3.33
N GLY A 221 -13.00 6.09 3.87
CA GLY A 221 -13.64 7.24 4.52
C GLY A 221 -14.12 8.35 3.58
N GLU A 222 -13.84 8.26 2.29
CA GLU A 222 -14.20 9.29 1.33
C GLU A 222 -15.63 9.08 0.79
N PRO A 223 -16.47 10.11 0.79
CA PRO A 223 -17.79 10.01 0.16
C PRO A 223 -17.66 9.83 -1.36
N TYR A 224 -18.63 9.13 -1.97
CA TYR A 224 -18.61 8.74 -3.39
C TYR A 224 -18.26 9.88 -4.35
N TYR A 225 -18.82 11.09 -4.16
CA TYR A 225 -18.53 12.22 -5.04
C TYR A 225 -17.05 12.69 -4.98
N ARG A 226 -16.35 12.42 -3.85
CA ARG A 226 -14.92 12.72 -3.74
C ARG A 226 -14.09 11.63 -4.41
N LEU A 227 -14.49 10.36 -4.25
CA LEU A 227 -13.86 9.24 -4.97
C LEU A 227 -13.99 9.42 -6.48
N GLU A 228 -15.19 9.79 -6.95
CA GLU A 228 -15.46 10.10 -8.36
C GLU A 228 -14.56 11.23 -8.87
N ARG A 229 -14.46 12.35 -8.13
CA ARG A 229 -13.57 13.45 -8.46
C ARG A 229 -12.10 13.06 -8.46
N SER A 230 -11.65 12.27 -7.48
CA SER A 230 -10.28 11.77 -7.39
C SER A 230 -9.96 10.82 -8.56
N LEU A 231 -10.90 9.95 -8.93
CA LEU A 231 -10.76 9.08 -10.09
C LEU A 231 -10.62 9.91 -11.39
N TRP A 232 -11.52 10.88 -11.58
CA TRP A 232 -11.45 11.78 -12.72
C TRP A 232 -10.11 12.52 -12.79
N GLN A 233 -9.64 13.08 -11.67
CA GLN A 233 -8.36 13.78 -11.59
C GLN A 233 -7.18 12.85 -11.90
N LEU A 234 -7.16 11.64 -11.32
CA LEU A 234 -6.09 10.67 -11.54
C LEU A 234 -6.02 10.24 -13.02
N LEU A 235 -7.16 9.87 -13.61
CA LEU A 235 -7.22 9.43 -15.01
C LEU A 235 -6.80 10.54 -16.00
N ASN A 236 -7.05 11.82 -15.69
CA ASN A 236 -6.62 12.95 -16.50
C ASN A 236 -5.16 13.39 -16.22
N SER A 237 -4.50 12.82 -15.21
CA SER A 237 -3.10 13.12 -14.87
C SER A 237 -2.09 12.11 -15.39
N ILE A 238 -2.57 11.00 -15.94
CA ILE A 238 -1.76 9.91 -16.52
C ILE A 238 -2.23 9.63 -17.95
N ASP A 239 -1.46 8.87 -18.71
CA ASP A 239 -1.93 8.30 -19.98
C ASP A 239 -2.85 7.08 -19.69
N ALA A 240 -4.08 7.35 -19.26
CA ALA A 240 -5.03 6.32 -18.88
C ALA A 240 -5.42 5.40 -20.05
N ALA A 241 -5.31 5.87 -21.29
CA ALA A 241 -5.59 5.06 -22.49
C ALA A 241 -4.54 3.97 -22.72
N SER A 242 -3.35 4.13 -22.18
CA SER A 242 -2.27 3.13 -22.29
C SER A 242 -2.30 2.05 -21.20
N LEU A 243 -3.21 2.14 -20.20
CA LEU A 243 -3.33 1.12 -19.15
C LEU A 243 -3.67 -0.25 -19.73
N GLY A 244 -3.16 -1.31 -19.12
CA GLY A 244 -3.50 -2.68 -19.46
C GLY A 244 -4.82 -3.14 -18.85
N ALA A 245 -5.06 -2.79 -17.60
CA ALA A 245 -6.27 -3.11 -16.84
C ALA A 245 -6.43 -2.19 -15.61
N VAL A 246 -7.64 -2.20 -15.01
CA VAL A 246 -7.90 -1.58 -13.70
C VAL A 246 -8.50 -2.62 -12.75
N VAL A 247 -8.03 -2.64 -11.50
CA VAL A 247 -8.51 -3.53 -10.44
C VAL A 247 -8.91 -2.71 -9.22
N LEU A 248 -10.15 -2.86 -8.77
CA LEU A 248 -10.65 -2.21 -7.57
C LEU A 248 -10.41 -3.12 -6.36
N GLY A 249 -9.68 -2.62 -5.39
CA GLY A 249 -9.53 -3.18 -4.05
C GLY A 249 -10.74 -2.89 -3.18
N THR A 250 -10.52 -2.60 -1.89
CA THR A 250 -11.58 -2.28 -0.94
C THR A 250 -11.77 -0.77 -0.81
N PHE A 251 -13.03 -0.34 -0.67
CA PHE A 251 -13.42 1.04 -0.41
C PHE A 251 -14.19 1.06 0.92
N ASN A 252 -13.43 1.12 2.02
CA ASN A 252 -13.96 0.98 3.36
C ASN A 252 -14.52 2.30 3.89
N ASP A 253 -15.65 2.22 4.60
CA ASP A 253 -16.29 3.38 5.25
C ASP A 253 -16.53 4.58 4.31
N CYS A 254 -16.74 4.31 3.03
CA CYS A 254 -17.01 5.30 2.00
C CYS A 254 -18.52 5.57 1.91
N PRO A 255 -19.02 6.70 2.48
CA PRO A 255 -20.45 6.93 2.56
C PRO A 255 -21.07 7.25 1.20
N ARG A 256 -22.09 6.50 0.85
CA ARG A 256 -22.86 6.66 -0.39
C ARG A 256 -23.63 7.98 -0.45
N LYS A 257 -24.07 8.49 0.71
CA LYS A 257 -24.96 9.67 0.82
C LYS A 257 -26.26 9.48 -0.03
N ASN A 258 -26.68 10.50 -0.75
CA ASN A 258 -27.95 10.51 -1.49
C ASN A 258 -27.82 10.05 -2.94
N VAL A 259 -26.94 9.08 -3.22
CA VAL A 259 -26.71 8.55 -4.58
C VAL A 259 -27.36 7.18 -4.71
N ALA A 260 -28.11 6.94 -5.78
CA ALA A 260 -28.79 5.65 -6.04
C ALA A 260 -27.81 4.56 -6.53
N HIS A 261 -26.75 4.96 -7.24
CA HIS A 261 -25.76 4.05 -7.84
C HIS A 261 -24.79 3.48 -6.82
N SER A 262 -24.28 2.29 -7.06
CA SER A 262 -23.15 1.74 -6.31
C SER A 262 -21.85 2.44 -6.74
N LEU A 263 -20.78 2.25 -5.95
CA LEU A 263 -19.47 2.80 -6.31
C LEU A 263 -18.93 2.13 -7.58
N GLU A 264 -19.14 0.83 -7.73
CA GLU A 264 -18.75 0.09 -8.92
C GLU A 264 -19.46 0.60 -10.18
N GLU A 265 -20.77 0.90 -10.10
CA GLU A 265 -21.51 1.49 -11.23
C GLU A 265 -20.92 2.84 -11.64
N ILE A 266 -20.60 3.70 -10.67
CA ILE A 266 -19.96 5.00 -10.92
C ILE A 266 -18.59 4.79 -11.56
N PHE A 267 -17.76 3.90 -11.02
CA PHE A 267 -16.42 3.66 -11.55
C PHE A 267 -16.44 3.05 -12.96
N VAL A 268 -17.37 2.15 -13.23
CA VAL A 268 -17.55 1.57 -14.56
C VAL A 268 -17.86 2.65 -15.60
N GLU A 269 -18.64 3.67 -15.26
CA GLU A 269 -18.96 4.77 -16.18
C GLU A 269 -17.68 5.52 -16.62
N TYR A 270 -16.75 5.79 -15.70
CA TYR A 270 -15.48 6.45 -15.99
C TYR A 270 -14.45 5.54 -16.67
N LEU A 271 -14.43 4.25 -16.31
CA LEU A 271 -13.39 3.32 -16.76
C LEU A 271 -13.75 2.59 -18.06
N LYS A 272 -15.05 2.43 -18.35
CA LYS A 272 -15.51 1.78 -19.57
C LYS A 272 -14.96 2.40 -20.86
N PRO A 273 -14.86 3.74 -21.00
CA PRO A 273 -14.29 4.37 -22.20
C PRO A 273 -12.82 4.01 -22.45
N LEU A 274 -12.07 3.57 -21.45
CA LEU A 274 -10.68 3.13 -21.62
C LEU A 274 -10.57 1.83 -22.43
N GLY A 275 -11.64 1.05 -22.53
CA GLY A 275 -11.63 -0.21 -23.29
C GLY A 275 -10.72 -1.30 -22.72
N VAL A 276 -10.37 -1.20 -21.42
CA VAL A 276 -9.50 -2.16 -20.71
C VAL A 276 -10.32 -3.08 -19.80
N PRO A 277 -9.81 -4.27 -19.43
CA PRO A 277 -10.42 -5.13 -18.43
C PRO A 277 -10.57 -4.42 -17.08
N LEU A 278 -11.75 -4.53 -16.47
CA LEU A 278 -12.06 -4.01 -15.15
C LEU A 278 -12.36 -5.17 -14.22
N TYR A 279 -11.70 -5.18 -13.06
CA TYR A 279 -11.89 -6.16 -12.00
C TYR A 279 -12.18 -5.48 -10.67
N HIS A 280 -12.79 -6.20 -9.74
CA HIS A 280 -13.09 -5.71 -8.38
C HIS A 280 -12.94 -6.82 -7.34
N GLY A 281 -12.99 -6.42 -6.07
CA GLY A 281 -12.92 -7.35 -4.95
C GLY A 281 -11.53 -7.90 -4.67
N LEU A 282 -10.48 -7.21 -5.14
CA LEU A 282 -9.11 -7.52 -4.72
C LEU A 282 -9.00 -7.31 -3.20
N PRO A 283 -8.47 -8.28 -2.41
CA PRO A 283 -8.34 -8.15 -0.96
C PRO A 283 -7.17 -7.22 -0.57
N SER A 284 -7.24 -5.96 -1.02
CA SER A 284 -6.22 -4.92 -0.78
C SER A 284 -6.90 -3.59 -0.46
N GLY A 285 -6.50 -2.94 0.64
CA GLY A 285 -7.02 -1.64 1.11
C GLY A 285 -7.12 -1.53 2.63
N HIS A 286 -8.00 -0.65 3.14
CA HIS A 286 -8.04 -0.28 4.56
C HIS A 286 -8.90 -1.20 5.46
N GLY A 287 -9.52 -2.24 4.92
CA GLY A 287 -10.28 -3.21 5.70
C GLY A 287 -9.38 -4.24 6.42
N ALA A 288 -10.02 -5.29 6.93
CA ALA A 288 -9.32 -6.44 7.48
C ALA A 288 -8.44 -7.14 6.42
N GLN A 289 -8.85 -7.04 5.16
CA GLN A 289 -8.14 -7.58 4.01
C GLN A 289 -7.25 -6.51 3.38
N ASN A 290 -5.95 -6.66 3.55
CA ASN A 290 -4.93 -5.85 2.90
C ASN A 290 -3.73 -6.72 2.54
N ARG A 291 -3.93 -7.65 1.60
CA ARG A 291 -2.88 -8.56 1.15
C ARG A 291 -1.78 -7.79 0.43
N ALA A 292 -0.53 -8.13 0.74
CA ALA A 292 0.62 -7.52 0.10
C ALA A 292 0.74 -7.98 -1.35
N TRP A 293 1.20 -7.08 -2.22
CA TRP A 293 1.55 -7.35 -3.61
C TRP A 293 2.78 -6.53 -4.02
N PRO A 294 3.61 -7.07 -4.96
CA PRO A 294 4.86 -6.42 -5.34
C PRO A 294 4.60 -5.25 -6.28
N TYR A 295 4.89 -4.04 -5.82
CA TYR A 295 4.73 -2.82 -6.60
C TYR A 295 5.75 -2.75 -7.72
N GLY A 296 5.32 -2.45 -8.96
CA GLY A 296 6.17 -2.36 -10.13
C GLY A 296 6.61 -3.70 -10.74
N LYS A 297 6.34 -4.84 -10.09
CA LYS A 297 6.58 -6.18 -10.68
C LYS A 297 5.51 -6.47 -11.73
N VAL A 298 5.88 -7.19 -12.76
CA VAL A 298 4.92 -7.69 -13.76
C VAL A 298 4.03 -8.74 -13.11
N GLY A 299 2.73 -8.48 -13.12
CA GLY A 299 1.70 -9.41 -12.72
C GLY A 299 0.83 -9.82 -13.89
N ARG A 300 0.06 -10.89 -13.70
CA ARG A 300 -0.89 -11.44 -14.66
C ARG A 300 -2.30 -11.41 -14.08
N LEU A 301 -3.18 -10.67 -14.75
CA LEU A 301 -4.57 -10.52 -14.35
C LEU A 301 -5.46 -11.32 -15.30
N GLY A 302 -6.30 -12.18 -14.79
CA GLY A 302 -7.19 -13.01 -15.59
C GLY A 302 -8.39 -13.56 -14.80
N VAL A 303 -9.04 -14.60 -15.35
CA VAL A 303 -10.27 -15.19 -14.77
C VAL A 303 -10.05 -15.71 -13.34
N LYS A 304 -8.83 -16.11 -13.01
CA LYS A 304 -8.49 -16.64 -11.68
C LYS A 304 -8.20 -15.55 -10.65
N GLY A 305 -7.98 -14.32 -11.08
CA GLY A 305 -7.57 -13.18 -10.24
C GLY A 305 -6.25 -12.59 -10.71
N LEU A 306 -5.51 -11.99 -9.78
CA LEU A 306 -4.20 -11.37 -9.95
C LEU A 306 -3.11 -12.28 -9.41
N GLU A 307 -2.10 -12.59 -10.20
CA GLU A 307 -0.94 -13.42 -9.85
C GLU A 307 0.37 -12.74 -10.30
N TRP A 308 1.53 -13.05 -9.65
CA TRP A 308 2.84 -12.48 -9.97
C TRP A 308 3.97 -13.46 -9.66
#